data_6f952087dee19524e688a1d9725ec5b4
#
_entry.id   6f952087dee19524e688a1d9725ec5b4
#
_cell.length_a   1.000
_cell.length_b   1.000
_cell.length_c   1.000
_cell.angle_alpha   90.00
_cell.angle_beta   90.00
_cell.angle_gamma   90.00
#
_symmetry.space_group_name_H-M   'P 1'
#
loop_
_entity.id
_entity.type
_entity.pdbx_description
1 polymer ?
#
loop_
_entity_poly.entity_id
_entity_poly.type
_entity_poly.pdbx_seq_one_letter_code
_entity_poly.pdbx_strand_id
1 'polypeptide(L)'
;MSKPTIADLPERYRLQIARQLAQAKRPKTISREPDPAPEPKVKRAFDRAEVFLRALEMRGLPRPEREWKFDAKRRWRFDYAWPQEMVALEVEGGVWTGGRHTRGAGFVKDMEKYNRAVVLGWRLLRVTPDKLVSAGTFEMLRQIFCLRDQQPQAS
;
A
#
# COMPACT_ATOMS: atom_id res chain seq x y z
N MET A 1 25.69 -19.86 20.30
CA MET A 1 24.42 -19.36 20.85
C MET A 1 23.27 -20.00 20.07
N SER A 2 22.49 -20.85 20.70
CA SER A 2 21.34 -21.53 20.08
C SER A 2 20.22 -20.53 19.81
N LYS A 3 19.57 -20.67 18.65
CA LYS A 3 18.41 -19.80 18.32
C LYS A 3 17.23 -20.15 19.25
N PRO A 4 16.50 -19.16 19.78
CA PRO A 4 15.35 -19.42 20.63
C PRO A 4 14.27 -20.17 19.86
N THR A 5 13.64 -21.16 20.50
CA THR A 5 12.58 -21.99 19.95
C THR A 5 11.23 -21.62 20.53
N ILE A 6 10.13 -22.15 19.95
CA ILE A 6 8.77 -21.94 20.49
C ILE A 6 8.66 -22.47 21.93
N ALA A 7 9.49 -23.45 22.31
CA ALA A 7 9.52 -24.01 23.66
C ALA A 7 9.99 -23.00 24.73
N ASP A 8 10.79 -22.01 24.33
CA ASP A 8 11.35 -20.99 25.21
C ASP A 8 10.38 -19.83 25.49
N LEU A 9 9.21 -19.82 24.84
CA LEU A 9 8.20 -18.79 25.04
C LEU A 9 7.33 -19.08 26.28
N PRO A 10 6.82 -18.02 26.97
CA PRO A 10 5.83 -18.18 28.03
C PRO A 10 4.59 -18.95 27.57
N GLU A 11 3.99 -19.75 28.46
CA GLU A 11 2.91 -20.69 28.13
C GLU A 11 1.73 -20.03 27.39
N ARG A 12 1.34 -18.81 27.75
CA ARG A 12 0.28 -18.04 27.10
C ARG A 12 0.52 -17.84 25.60
N TYR A 13 1.78 -17.63 25.19
CA TYR A 13 2.13 -17.46 23.77
C TYR A 13 2.21 -18.79 23.04
N ARG A 14 2.68 -19.85 23.69
CA ARG A 14 2.69 -21.20 23.14
C ARG A 14 1.28 -21.68 22.81
N LEU A 15 0.32 -21.49 23.70
CA LEU A 15 -1.10 -21.81 23.50
C LEU A 15 -1.73 -20.99 22.36
N GLN A 16 -1.39 -19.73 22.26
CA GLN A 16 -1.88 -18.86 21.17
C GLN A 16 -1.36 -19.33 19.81
N ILE A 17 -0.07 -19.63 19.70
CA ILE A 17 0.56 -20.15 18.47
C ILE A 17 -0.03 -21.51 18.10
N ALA A 18 -0.21 -22.41 19.07
CA ALA A 18 -0.82 -23.72 18.83
C ALA A 18 -2.24 -23.60 18.31
N ARG A 19 -3.07 -22.69 18.84
CA ARG A 19 -4.43 -22.41 18.33
C ARG A 19 -4.41 -21.88 16.91
N GLN A 20 -3.50 -20.97 16.58
CA GLN A 20 -3.34 -20.44 15.22
C GLN A 20 -2.93 -21.51 14.22
N LEU A 21 -1.98 -22.38 14.59
CA LEU A 21 -1.53 -23.49 13.75
C LEU A 21 -2.63 -24.55 13.55
N ALA A 22 -3.43 -24.83 14.59
CA ALA A 22 -4.56 -25.76 14.49
C ALA A 22 -5.68 -25.22 13.57
N GLN A 23 -5.93 -23.91 13.59
CA GLN A 23 -6.90 -23.26 12.68
C GLN A 23 -6.40 -23.24 11.23
N ALA A 24 -5.08 -23.17 11.01
CA ALA A 24 -4.48 -23.19 9.68
C ALA A 24 -4.56 -24.57 8.99
N LYS A 25 -4.75 -25.66 9.76
CA LYS A 25 -4.79 -27.05 9.23
C LYS A 25 -6.18 -27.55 8.80
N ARG A 26 -7.23 -26.73 8.86
CA ARG A 26 -8.57 -27.17 8.40
C ARG A 26 -8.67 -27.13 6.86
N PRO A 27 -8.84 -28.25 6.17
CA PRO A 27 -9.08 -28.25 4.73
C PRO A 27 -10.49 -27.67 4.47
N LYS A 28 -10.57 -26.64 3.64
CA LYS A 28 -11.82 -26.15 3.09
C LYS A 28 -12.10 -26.89 1.79
N THR A 29 -12.87 -27.96 1.87
CA THR A 29 -13.62 -28.49 0.72
C THR A 29 -14.86 -27.61 0.56
N ILE A 30 -14.84 -26.70 -0.38
CA ILE A 30 -16.04 -26.11 -0.98
C ILE A 30 -15.78 -26.05 -2.47
N SER A 31 -16.45 -26.93 -3.21
CA SER A 31 -16.61 -26.84 -4.66
C SER A 31 -17.36 -25.53 -4.95
N ARG A 32 -16.65 -24.56 -5.47
CA ARG A 32 -17.23 -23.31 -5.94
C ARG A 32 -17.23 -23.36 -7.46
N GLU A 33 -18.38 -23.11 -8.06
CA GLU A 33 -18.48 -22.89 -9.50
C GLU A 33 -17.47 -21.81 -9.93
N PRO A 34 -16.87 -21.91 -11.12
CA PRO A 34 -15.92 -20.90 -11.58
C PRO A 34 -16.64 -19.55 -11.70
N ASP A 35 -16.11 -18.55 -10.99
CA ASP A 35 -16.57 -17.16 -11.12
C ASP A 35 -16.47 -16.74 -12.60
N PRO A 36 -17.44 -15.98 -13.12
CA PRO A 36 -17.37 -15.45 -14.48
C PRO A 36 -16.07 -14.68 -14.70
N ALA A 37 -15.49 -14.85 -15.87
CA ALA A 37 -14.20 -14.24 -16.23
C ALA A 37 -14.19 -12.74 -15.90
N PRO A 38 -13.15 -12.23 -15.24
CA PRO A 38 -13.09 -10.82 -14.84
C PRO A 38 -13.09 -9.95 -16.10
N GLU A 39 -14.05 -9.04 -16.19
CA GLU A 39 -14.05 -7.98 -17.21
C GLU A 39 -12.72 -7.21 -17.22
N PRO A 40 -12.28 -6.69 -18.36
CA PRO A 40 -10.96 -6.10 -18.53
C PRO A 40 -10.75 -4.92 -17.57
N LYS A 41 -10.00 -5.16 -16.50
CA LYS A 41 -9.67 -4.20 -15.44
C LYS A 41 -8.88 -2.97 -15.92
N VAL A 42 -8.28 -3.06 -17.12
CA VAL A 42 -7.40 -2.03 -17.69
C VAL A 42 -8.15 -0.73 -17.99
N LYS A 43 -9.36 -0.82 -18.57
CA LYS A 43 -10.16 0.38 -18.92
C LYS A 43 -10.63 1.16 -17.68
N ARG A 44 -11.13 0.45 -16.65
CA ARG A 44 -11.62 1.10 -15.41
C ARG A 44 -10.49 1.73 -14.59
N ALA A 45 -9.30 1.15 -14.58
CA ALA A 45 -8.13 1.71 -13.89
C ALA A 45 -7.63 2.98 -14.59
N PHE A 46 -7.63 3.00 -15.92
CA PHE A 46 -7.26 4.17 -16.72
C PHE A 46 -8.22 5.34 -16.49
N ASP A 47 -9.52 5.08 -16.50
CA ASP A 47 -10.56 6.10 -16.27
C ASP A 47 -10.43 6.71 -14.86
N ARG A 48 -10.15 5.91 -13.84
CA ARG A 48 -9.97 6.42 -12.46
C ARG A 48 -8.72 7.28 -12.32
N ALA A 49 -7.65 6.92 -12.97
CA ALA A 49 -6.43 7.71 -12.97
C ALA A 49 -6.65 9.08 -13.62
N GLU A 50 -7.34 9.11 -14.76
CA GLU A 50 -7.66 10.37 -15.42
C GLU A 50 -8.59 11.23 -14.59
N VAL A 51 -9.63 10.65 -14.00
CA VAL A 51 -10.54 11.35 -13.08
C VAL A 51 -9.78 11.93 -11.89
N PHE A 52 -8.83 11.17 -11.33
CA PHE A 52 -8.01 11.63 -10.22
C PHE A 52 -7.14 12.85 -10.63
N LEU A 53 -6.46 12.76 -11.77
CA LEU A 53 -5.61 13.86 -12.25
C LEU A 53 -6.40 15.15 -12.50
N ARG A 54 -7.57 15.05 -13.15
CA ARG A 54 -8.48 16.20 -13.35
C ARG A 54 -8.99 16.75 -12.03
N ALA A 55 -9.31 15.89 -11.07
CA ALA A 55 -9.78 16.30 -9.76
C ALA A 55 -8.71 17.03 -8.95
N LEU A 56 -7.43 16.69 -9.10
CA LEU A 56 -6.31 17.45 -8.53
C LEU A 56 -6.23 18.85 -9.11
N GLU A 57 -6.25 18.94 -10.44
CA GLU A 57 -6.19 20.21 -11.18
C GLU A 57 -7.33 21.16 -10.77
N MET A 58 -8.57 20.65 -10.73
CA MET A 58 -9.74 21.43 -10.30
C MET A 58 -9.63 21.94 -8.85
N ARG A 59 -8.79 21.33 -8.02
CA ARG A 59 -8.56 21.70 -6.61
C ARG A 59 -7.31 22.53 -6.40
N GLY A 60 -6.62 22.89 -7.48
CA GLY A 60 -5.34 23.61 -7.40
C GLY A 60 -4.21 22.82 -6.76
N LEU A 61 -4.32 21.48 -6.74
CA LEU A 61 -3.26 20.61 -6.26
C LEU A 61 -2.28 20.29 -7.39
N PRO A 62 -0.97 20.18 -7.09
CA PRO A 62 0.04 19.92 -8.11
C PRO A 62 -0.20 18.58 -8.81
N ARG A 63 0.12 18.52 -10.10
CA ARG A 63 0.03 17.29 -10.89
C ARG A 63 1.18 16.36 -10.52
N PRO A 64 0.92 15.06 -10.21
CA PRO A 64 1.96 14.10 -9.90
C PRO A 64 2.61 13.54 -11.16
N GLU A 65 3.82 13.02 -10.98
CA GLU A 65 4.40 12.05 -11.90
C GLU A 65 3.85 10.64 -11.59
N ARG A 66 3.61 9.86 -12.64
CA ARG A 66 3.09 8.49 -12.52
C ARG A 66 4.22 7.48 -12.61
N GLU A 67 4.04 6.33 -11.96
CA GLU A 67 5.01 5.22 -12.00
C GLU A 67 6.45 5.68 -11.68
N TRP A 68 6.58 6.59 -10.73
CA TRP A 68 7.86 7.21 -10.38
C TRP A 68 8.80 6.22 -9.70
N LYS A 69 9.98 5.98 -10.31
CA LYS A 69 11.03 5.15 -9.72
C LYS A 69 11.80 5.95 -8.67
N PHE A 70 11.61 5.63 -7.38
CA PHE A 70 12.18 6.39 -6.28
C PHE A 70 13.48 5.81 -5.70
N ASP A 71 13.78 4.53 -5.94
CA ASP A 71 14.99 3.87 -5.45
C ASP A 71 15.99 3.63 -6.57
N ALA A 72 17.26 3.97 -6.34
CA ALA A 72 18.32 3.82 -7.33
C ALA A 72 18.68 2.34 -7.58
N LYS A 73 18.58 1.49 -6.55
CA LYS A 73 19.03 0.09 -6.56
C LYS A 73 17.91 -0.90 -6.87
N ARG A 74 16.67 -0.58 -6.49
CA ARG A 74 15.49 -1.42 -6.68
C ARG A 74 14.59 -0.88 -7.80
N ARG A 75 13.76 -1.73 -8.39
CA ARG A 75 12.78 -1.31 -9.41
C ARG A 75 11.46 -0.81 -8.79
N TRP A 76 11.50 -0.34 -7.57
CA TRP A 76 10.32 0.15 -6.87
C TRP A 76 9.85 1.47 -7.45
N ARG A 77 8.54 1.56 -7.64
CA ARG A 77 7.86 2.74 -8.17
C ARG A 77 6.70 3.10 -7.27
N PHE A 78 6.38 4.38 -7.25
CA PHE A 78 5.12 4.87 -6.71
C PHE A 78 4.11 5.03 -7.84
N ASP A 79 2.82 4.75 -7.57
CA ASP A 79 1.75 4.98 -8.56
C ASP A 79 1.66 6.46 -8.93
N TYR A 80 1.78 7.33 -7.92
CA TYR A 80 1.84 8.79 -8.06
C TYR A 80 2.91 9.36 -7.13
N ALA A 81 3.69 10.32 -7.63
CA ALA A 81 4.72 11.01 -6.86
C ALA A 81 4.79 12.48 -7.18
N TRP A 82 5.17 13.27 -6.19
CA TRP A 82 5.57 14.66 -6.29
C TRP A 82 7.01 14.74 -5.79
N PRO A 83 8.01 14.51 -6.70
CA PRO A 83 9.39 14.35 -6.29
C PRO A 83 9.99 15.58 -5.60
N GLN A 84 9.63 16.78 -6.04
CA GLN A 84 10.10 18.03 -5.46
C GLN A 84 9.60 18.24 -4.02
N GLU A 85 8.44 17.70 -3.72
CA GLU A 85 7.80 17.74 -2.41
C GLU A 85 8.13 16.52 -1.54
N MET A 86 8.79 15.51 -2.11
CA MET A 86 9.04 14.22 -1.46
C MET A 86 7.74 13.57 -0.95
N VAL A 87 6.66 13.69 -1.72
CA VAL A 87 5.34 13.13 -1.44
C VAL A 87 5.04 12.03 -2.45
N ALA A 88 4.44 10.94 -1.99
CA ALA A 88 3.98 9.85 -2.83
C ALA A 88 2.59 9.37 -2.41
N LEU A 89 1.86 8.81 -3.37
CA LEU A 89 0.56 8.17 -3.16
C LEU A 89 0.56 6.80 -3.85
N GLU A 90 0.24 5.77 -3.09
CA GLU A 90 0.06 4.39 -3.55
C GLU A 90 -1.41 4.00 -3.53
N VAL A 91 -1.83 3.29 -4.56
CA VAL A 91 -3.20 2.77 -4.68
C VAL A 91 -3.18 1.26 -4.44
N GLU A 92 -3.58 0.85 -3.25
CA GLU A 92 -3.52 -0.53 -2.79
C GLU A 92 -4.54 -1.42 -3.50
N GLY A 93 -4.13 -2.02 -4.63
CA GLY A 93 -4.92 -3.04 -5.30
C GLY A 93 -4.93 -4.36 -4.53
N GLY A 94 -6.07 -5.06 -4.52
CA GLY A 94 -6.12 -6.43 -4.00
C GLY A 94 -6.43 -6.58 -2.50
N VAL A 95 -6.79 -5.50 -1.81
CA VAL A 95 -7.24 -5.56 -0.39
C VAL A 95 -8.43 -6.52 -0.21
N TRP A 96 -9.22 -6.73 -1.26
CA TRP A 96 -10.46 -7.51 -1.26
C TRP A 96 -10.34 -8.90 -1.92
N THR A 97 -9.21 -9.24 -2.55
CA THR A 97 -9.03 -10.57 -3.16
C THR A 97 -8.64 -11.58 -2.10
N GLY A 98 -9.51 -12.54 -1.85
CA GLY A 98 -9.50 -13.49 -0.73
C GLY A 98 -8.36 -14.54 -0.66
N GLY A 99 -7.24 -14.35 -1.32
CA GLY A 99 -6.10 -15.27 -1.32
C GLY A 99 -5.21 -15.14 -0.10
N ARG A 100 -5.35 -16.02 0.91
CA ARG A 100 -4.54 -15.98 2.15
C ARG A 100 -3.07 -16.35 1.97
N HIS A 101 -2.69 -17.08 0.93
CA HIS A 101 -1.33 -17.61 0.76
C HIS A 101 -0.39 -16.67 -0.02
N THR A 102 -0.92 -15.77 -0.85
CA THR A 102 -0.13 -14.77 -1.57
C THR A 102 0.11 -13.50 -0.77
N ARG A 103 -0.64 -13.30 0.33
CA ARG A 103 -0.54 -12.09 1.18
C ARG A 103 0.77 -11.99 1.97
N GLY A 104 1.36 -13.11 2.41
CA GLY A 104 2.55 -13.07 3.25
C GLY A 104 3.78 -12.52 2.54
N ALA A 105 4.15 -13.09 1.39
CA ALA A 105 5.34 -12.67 0.65
C ALA A 105 5.17 -11.29 -0.02
N GLY A 106 3.96 -10.99 -0.53
CA GLY A 106 3.63 -9.67 -1.07
C GLY A 106 3.70 -8.60 0.01
N PHE A 107 3.05 -8.84 1.14
CA PHE A 107 3.04 -7.93 2.29
C PHE A 107 4.45 -7.61 2.82
N VAL A 108 5.34 -8.62 2.91
CA VAL A 108 6.74 -8.41 3.33
C VAL A 108 7.48 -7.51 2.34
N LYS A 109 7.31 -7.75 1.04
CA LYS A 109 7.92 -6.91 -0.01
C LYS A 109 7.40 -5.46 0.02
N ASP A 110 6.12 -5.29 0.29
CA ASP A 110 5.50 -3.97 0.41
C ASP A 110 6.04 -3.24 1.65
N MET A 111 6.21 -3.94 2.78
CA MET A 111 6.86 -3.35 3.96
C MET A 111 8.30 -2.89 3.66
N GLU A 112 9.10 -3.70 2.96
CA GLU A 112 10.46 -3.30 2.55
C GLU A 112 10.44 -2.03 1.68
N LYS A 113 9.53 -1.98 0.69
CA LYS A 113 9.35 -0.83 -0.19
C LYS A 113 9.01 0.43 0.61
N TYR A 114 8.04 0.35 1.50
CA TYR A 114 7.56 1.50 2.27
C TYR A 114 8.58 1.96 3.32
N ASN A 115 9.21 1.03 4.02
CA ASN A 115 10.29 1.37 4.94
C ASN A 115 11.44 2.08 4.22
N ARG A 116 11.80 1.62 3.03
CA ARG A 116 12.82 2.28 2.22
C ARG A 116 12.39 3.68 1.78
N ALA A 117 11.14 3.87 1.40
CA ALA A 117 10.60 5.18 1.07
C ALA A 117 10.73 6.16 2.25
N VAL A 118 10.36 5.72 3.46
CA VAL A 118 10.49 6.53 4.69
C VAL A 118 11.94 6.87 4.98
N VAL A 119 12.88 5.91 4.88
CA VAL A 119 14.32 6.14 5.07
C VAL A 119 14.87 7.16 4.07
N LEU A 120 14.32 7.21 2.86
CA LEU A 120 14.68 8.19 1.84
C LEU A 120 13.99 9.56 2.03
N GLY A 121 13.17 9.72 3.06
CA GLY A 121 12.49 10.98 3.37
C GLY A 121 11.15 11.17 2.66
N TRP A 122 10.61 10.14 2.00
CA TRP A 122 9.31 10.24 1.35
C TRP A 122 8.17 10.24 2.36
N ARG A 123 7.23 11.16 2.17
CA ARG A 123 5.92 11.18 2.87
C ARG A 123 4.94 10.41 2.03
N LEU A 124 4.58 9.22 2.49
CA LEU A 124 3.79 8.27 1.73
C LEU A 124 2.35 8.22 2.22
N LEU A 125 1.40 8.46 1.31
CA LEU A 125 -0.02 8.18 1.48
C LEU A 125 -0.37 6.86 0.80
N ARG A 126 -1.27 6.10 1.40
CA ARG A 126 -1.76 4.85 0.83
C ARG A 126 -3.28 4.86 0.84
N VAL A 127 -3.89 4.58 -0.29
CA VAL A 127 -5.35 4.56 -0.44
C VAL A 127 -5.80 3.32 -1.19
N THR A 128 -7.03 2.91 -0.96
CA THR A 128 -7.66 1.87 -1.78
C THR A 128 -8.21 2.46 -3.08
N PRO A 129 -8.42 1.67 -4.14
CA PRO A 129 -8.89 2.19 -5.43
C PRO A 129 -10.23 2.94 -5.35
N ASP A 130 -11.13 2.55 -4.44
CA ASP A 130 -12.41 3.22 -4.20
C ASP A 130 -12.25 4.59 -3.52
N LYS A 131 -11.15 4.79 -2.79
CA LYS A 131 -10.86 6.04 -2.08
C LYS A 131 -10.00 7.03 -2.88
N LEU A 132 -9.40 6.61 -3.99
CA LEU A 132 -8.49 7.45 -4.77
C LEU A 132 -9.07 8.84 -5.09
N VAL A 133 -10.34 8.91 -5.46
CA VAL A 133 -11.04 10.15 -5.83
C VAL A 133 -11.99 10.63 -4.71
N SER A 134 -11.71 10.30 -3.46
CA SER A 134 -12.52 10.73 -2.33
C SER A 134 -12.11 12.10 -1.81
N ALA A 135 -13.06 12.82 -1.20
CA ALA A 135 -12.77 14.09 -0.53
C ALA A 135 -11.68 13.94 0.54
N GLY A 136 -11.68 12.82 1.28
CA GLY A 136 -10.67 12.54 2.30
C GLY A 136 -9.26 12.43 1.73
N THR A 137 -9.10 11.81 0.55
CA THR A 137 -7.78 11.71 -0.11
C THR A 137 -7.26 13.08 -0.51
N PHE A 138 -8.10 13.95 -1.09
CA PHE A 138 -7.69 15.30 -1.45
C PHE A 138 -7.39 16.16 -0.22
N GLU A 139 -8.08 15.97 0.87
CA GLU A 139 -7.81 16.67 2.12
C GLU A 139 -6.47 16.24 2.71
N MET A 140 -6.16 14.94 2.75
CA MET A 140 -4.83 14.44 3.16
C MET A 140 -3.72 14.99 2.29
N LEU A 141 -3.91 15.05 0.96
CA LEU A 141 -2.94 15.65 0.04
C LEU A 141 -2.74 17.13 0.34
N ARG A 142 -3.81 17.88 0.56
CA ARG A 142 -3.71 19.31 0.94
C ARG A 142 -2.90 19.48 2.22
N GLN A 143 -3.20 18.71 3.24
CA GLN A 143 -2.51 18.77 4.53
C GLN A 143 -1.01 18.44 4.36
N ILE A 144 -0.68 17.40 3.62
CA ILE A 144 0.72 16.98 3.44
C ILE A 144 1.53 18.00 2.64
N PHE A 145 0.91 18.76 1.73
CA PHE A 145 1.58 19.87 1.03
C PHE A 145 1.71 21.10 1.92
N CYS A 146 0.68 21.47 2.69
CA CYS A 146 0.74 22.61 3.62
C CYS A 146 1.77 22.42 4.74
N LEU A 147 2.06 21.20 5.17
CA LEU A 147 3.08 20.93 6.18
C LEU A 147 4.50 21.31 5.74
N ARG A 148 4.74 21.45 4.43
CA ARG A 148 6.04 21.91 3.89
C ARG A 148 6.28 23.39 4.16
N ASP A 149 5.24 24.21 4.04
CA ASP A 149 5.35 25.66 4.17
C ASP A 149 5.65 26.10 5.62
N GLN A 150 5.50 25.16 6.58
CA GLN A 150 5.76 25.40 8.00
C GLN A 150 7.12 24.88 8.47
N GLN A 151 7.91 24.19 7.63
CA GLN A 151 9.27 23.80 8.00
C GLN A 151 10.23 24.95 7.72
N PRO A 152 10.98 25.43 8.75
CA PRO A 152 12.02 26.42 8.52
C PRO A 152 13.06 25.82 7.57
N GLN A 153 13.35 26.55 6.49
CA GLN A 153 14.43 26.19 5.57
C GLN A 153 15.71 26.14 6.41
N ALA A 154 16.29 24.96 6.54
CA ALA A 154 17.61 24.81 7.15
C ALA A 154 18.61 25.55 6.27
N SER A 155 19.12 26.63 6.81
CA SER A 155 20.19 27.45 6.23
C SER A 155 21.52 26.70 6.30
#